data_1f759ff6b1e979807a67c352803c8840
#
_entry.id   1f759ff6b1e979807a67c352803c8840
#
_cell.length_a   1.000
_cell.length_b   1.000
_cell.length_c   1.000
_cell.angle_alpha   90.00
_cell.angle_beta   90.00
_cell.angle_gamma   90.00
#
_symmetry.space_group_name_H-M   'P 1'
#
loop_
_entity.id
_entity.type
_entity.pdbx_description
1 polymer ?
#
loop_
_entity_poly.entity_id
_entity_poly.type
_entity_poly.pdbx_seq_one_letter_code
_entity_poly.pdbx_strand_id
1 'polypeptide(L)'
;MCRLPVASLIICFWLVERSYCNNSLQDSMRELHTRFAISLYQTLTETENNSNLIVSPVSVSLSLALLQLGARGNTLAQLEGTLGYNVNDAHVQDFLSHSQANMKNNSQGMWLQQTCTLFIQSGVQLLPGFTQLASEWANTSVVRANFSQPNQTHSQPERAGHQQDESWHLLAGSVSGELSGSGEAQAEALWWGHRPQVALVNTVAFKGVWQKQFMFTNTQNLPFVLSDGNVIKVAMMYQAAEVSFGQFRTASEQRYTVLQLPYLGRSLSLQVVLPSERKTPLSSLEAQLTARQLASWDGGLRRTKMDIFLPRFKMQNKFNLRSVLPALGVSDAFNPAAADFTGISEEGLYVSDAFHEVRIEVTEDGTKAAAATAMVLLKRSRAPVFKADRPFLFLLRHIKTGSILFMGRVMNPADQAS
;
A
#
# COMPACT_ATOMS: atom_id res chain seq x y z
N MET A 1 23.56 -3.38 -52.21
CA MET A 1 22.45 -4.05 -51.54
C MET A 1 23.02 -4.83 -50.35
N CYS A 2 22.87 -4.28 -49.14
CA CYS A 2 23.37 -4.92 -47.94
C CYS A 2 22.39 -6.04 -47.54
N ARG A 3 22.82 -7.31 -47.68
CA ARG A 3 22.08 -8.45 -47.15
C ARG A 3 22.32 -8.50 -45.63
N LEU A 4 21.35 -8.08 -44.82
CA LEU A 4 21.35 -8.35 -43.38
C LEU A 4 21.41 -9.88 -43.20
N PRO A 5 22.32 -10.41 -42.36
CA PRO A 5 22.41 -11.83 -42.11
C PRO A 5 21.13 -12.32 -41.42
N VAL A 6 20.61 -13.48 -41.84
CA VAL A 6 19.40 -14.13 -41.32
C VAL A 6 19.44 -14.25 -39.80
N ALA A 7 20.61 -14.41 -39.22
CA ALA A 7 20.84 -14.40 -37.76
C ALA A 7 20.39 -13.09 -37.08
N SER A 8 20.59 -11.92 -37.74
CA SER A 8 20.13 -10.62 -37.16
C SER A 8 18.61 -10.50 -37.17
N LEU A 9 17.94 -11.06 -38.18
CA LEU A 9 16.47 -11.08 -38.23
C LEU A 9 15.88 -12.01 -37.18
N ILE A 10 16.49 -13.17 -36.93
CA ILE A 10 16.06 -14.11 -35.88
C ILE A 10 16.26 -13.49 -34.52
N ILE A 11 17.39 -12.81 -34.28
CA ILE A 11 17.64 -12.10 -32.98
C ILE A 11 16.64 -10.95 -32.79
N CYS A 12 16.36 -10.17 -33.84
CA CYS A 12 15.34 -9.13 -33.80
C CYS A 12 13.95 -9.69 -33.51
N PHE A 13 13.60 -10.82 -34.16
CA PHE A 13 12.30 -11.48 -33.92
C PHE A 13 12.19 -12.00 -32.48
N TRP A 14 13.24 -12.63 -31.96
CA TRP A 14 13.33 -13.09 -30.57
C TRP A 14 13.24 -11.93 -29.56
N LEU A 15 13.88 -10.81 -29.84
CA LEU A 15 13.84 -9.62 -29.00
C LEU A 15 12.44 -8.97 -29.03
N VAL A 16 11.79 -8.98 -30.20
CA VAL A 16 10.42 -8.46 -30.34
C VAL A 16 9.42 -9.36 -29.63
N GLU A 17 9.49 -10.69 -29.79
CA GLU A 17 8.61 -11.61 -29.06
C GLU A 17 8.81 -11.51 -27.54
N ARG A 18 10.06 -11.45 -27.07
CA ARG A 18 10.35 -11.30 -25.64
C ARG A 18 9.86 -9.96 -25.08
N SER A 19 9.89 -8.91 -25.91
CA SER A 19 9.35 -7.59 -25.54
C SER A 19 7.82 -7.60 -25.49
N TYR A 20 7.14 -8.30 -26.40
CA TYR A 20 5.68 -8.46 -26.41
C TYR A 20 5.20 -9.31 -25.22
N CYS A 21 5.85 -10.42 -24.93
CA CYS A 21 5.52 -11.26 -23.78
C CYS A 21 5.72 -10.53 -22.45
N ASN A 22 6.81 -9.75 -22.30
CA ASN A 22 7.05 -8.94 -21.10
C ASN A 22 5.99 -7.84 -20.90
N ASN A 23 5.57 -7.16 -21.97
CA ASN A 23 4.53 -6.14 -21.87
C ASN A 23 3.18 -6.74 -21.46
N SER A 24 2.81 -7.88 -22.03
CA SER A 24 1.59 -8.61 -21.71
C SER A 24 1.57 -9.08 -20.24
N LEU A 25 2.68 -9.59 -19.71
CA LEU A 25 2.80 -9.99 -18.32
C LEU A 25 2.71 -8.77 -17.36
N GLN A 26 3.40 -7.68 -17.70
CA GLN A 26 3.34 -6.44 -16.91
C GLN A 26 1.92 -5.88 -16.83
N ASP A 27 1.19 -5.88 -17.94
CA ASP A 27 -0.19 -5.39 -17.99
C ASP A 27 -1.12 -6.30 -17.16
N SER A 28 -0.95 -7.63 -17.25
CA SER A 28 -1.70 -8.59 -16.45
C SER A 28 -1.41 -8.44 -14.95
N MET A 29 -0.15 -8.38 -14.56
CA MET A 29 0.24 -8.19 -13.16
C MET A 29 -0.25 -6.86 -12.60
N ARG A 30 -0.20 -5.78 -13.40
CA ARG A 30 -0.74 -4.48 -13.04
C ARG A 30 -2.24 -4.54 -12.77
N GLU A 31 -3.01 -5.23 -13.61
CA GLU A 31 -4.45 -5.41 -13.42
C GLU A 31 -4.74 -6.19 -12.14
N LEU A 32 -4.03 -7.31 -11.90
CA LEU A 32 -4.19 -8.14 -10.71
C LEU A 32 -3.89 -7.37 -9.43
N HIS A 33 -2.74 -6.66 -9.38
CA HIS A 33 -2.40 -5.80 -8.25
C HIS A 33 -3.42 -4.67 -8.02
N THR A 34 -3.94 -4.07 -9.11
CA THR A 34 -4.94 -3.02 -9.00
C THR A 34 -6.26 -3.57 -8.47
N ARG A 35 -6.67 -4.77 -8.92
CA ARG A 35 -7.88 -5.45 -8.43
C ARG A 35 -7.76 -5.78 -6.95
N PHE A 36 -6.64 -6.38 -6.55
CA PHE A 36 -6.36 -6.65 -5.14
C PHE A 36 -6.38 -5.38 -4.28
N ALA A 37 -5.73 -4.30 -4.75
CA ALA A 37 -5.68 -3.03 -4.04
C ALA A 37 -7.07 -2.45 -3.78
N ILE A 38 -7.95 -2.49 -4.78
CA ILE A 38 -9.33 -1.99 -4.65
C ILE A 38 -10.13 -2.89 -3.70
N SER A 39 -10.05 -4.21 -3.83
CA SER A 39 -10.77 -5.14 -2.96
C SER A 39 -10.34 -4.98 -1.50
N LEU A 40 -9.03 -4.92 -1.23
CA LEU A 40 -8.50 -4.69 0.11
C LEU A 40 -8.98 -3.36 0.69
N TYR A 41 -8.91 -2.28 -0.10
CA TYR A 41 -9.35 -0.97 0.33
C TYR A 41 -10.86 -0.95 0.64
N GLN A 42 -11.70 -1.49 -0.25
CA GLN A 42 -13.15 -1.54 -0.07
C GLN A 42 -13.53 -2.36 1.18
N THR A 43 -12.90 -3.51 1.42
CA THR A 43 -13.12 -4.29 2.66
C THR A 43 -12.76 -3.49 3.91
N LEU A 44 -11.66 -2.74 3.89
CA LEU A 44 -11.29 -1.87 5.01
C LEU A 44 -12.26 -0.70 5.22
N THR A 45 -12.87 -0.16 4.15
CA THR A 45 -13.87 0.91 4.28
C THR A 45 -15.16 0.46 4.95
N GLU A 46 -15.47 -0.84 4.93
CA GLU A 46 -16.63 -1.40 5.63
C GLU A 46 -16.44 -1.44 7.15
N THR A 47 -15.19 -1.62 7.60
CA THR A 47 -14.85 -1.65 9.04
C THR A 47 -14.59 -0.26 9.61
N GLU A 48 -14.04 0.65 8.82
CA GLU A 48 -13.60 1.99 9.22
C GLU A 48 -14.62 3.07 8.81
N ASN A 49 -15.61 3.29 9.66
CA ASN A 49 -16.69 4.27 9.40
C ASN A 49 -16.19 5.72 9.47
N ASN A 50 -16.25 6.45 8.34
CA ASN A 50 -16.03 7.91 8.25
C ASN A 50 -14.71 8.45 8.84
N SER A 51 -13.74 7.60 9.13
CA SER A 51 -12.41 7.98 9.58
C SER A 51 -11.44 8.19 8.41
N ASN A 52 -10.33 8.85 8.66
CA ASN A 52 -9.18 8.83 7.77
C ASN A 52 -8.69 7.39 7.62
N LEU A 53 -8.44 6.96 6.40
CA LEU A 53 -8.02 5.59 6.10
C LEU A 53 -6.86 5.60 5.11
N ILE A 54 -5.82 4.84 5.40
CA ILE A 54 -4.73 4.57 4.47
C ILE A 54 -4.29 3.11 4.58
N VAL A 55 -3.97 2.50 3.46
CA VAL A 55 -3.41 1.15 3.34
C VAL A 55 -2.33 1.13 2.27
N SER A 56 -1.37 0.22 2.38
CA SER A 56 -0.39 -0.05 1.32
C SER A 56 -0.66 -1.41 0.69
N PRO A 57 -1.39 -1.46 -0.43
CA PRO A 57 -1.74 -2.73 -1.08
C PRO A 57 -0.51 -3.51 -1.55
N VAL A 58 0.50 -2.83 -2.08
CA VAL A 58 1.77 -3.47 -2.48
C VAL A 58 2.45 -4.15 -1.30
N SER A 59 2.44 -3.51 -0.13
CA SER A 59 3.07 -4.06 1.07
C SER A 59 2.32 -5.29 1.59
N VAL A 60 0.98 -5.25 1.60
CA VAL A 60 0.15 -6.39 1.98
C VAL A 60 0.29 -7.53 0.97
N SER A 61 0.23 -7.25 -0.34
CA SER A 61 0.39 -8.29 -1.36
C SER A 61 1.76 -8.99 -1.28
N LEU A 62 2.82 -8.25 -0.93
CA LEU A 62 4.15 -8.82 -0.71
C LEU A 62 4.18 -9.78 0.49
N SER A 63 3.51 -9.41 1.59
CA SER A 63 3.39 -10.28 2.77
C SER A 63 2.62 -11.58 2.47
N LEU A 64 1.53 -11.47 1.69
CA LEU A 64 0.77 -12.64 1.25
C LEU A 64 1.57 -13.50 0.26
N ALA A 65 2.34 -12.88 -0.61
CA ALA A 65 3.23 -13.57 -1.54
C ALA A 65 4.34 -14.34 -0.79
N LEU A 66 4.86 -13.78 0.31
CA LEU A 66 5.80 -14.49 1.19
C LEU A 66 5.17 -15.74 1.84
N LEU A 67 3.93 -15.64 2.31
CA LEU A 67 3.19 -16.79 2.84
C LEU A 67 2.94 -17.84 1.74
N GLN A 68 2.65 -17.40 0.52
CA GLN A 68 2.40 -18.27 -0.62
C GLN A 68 3.60 -19.18 -0.95
N LEU A 69 4.85 -18.70 -0.76
CA LEU A 69 6.06 -19.51 -0.96
C LEU A 69 6.05 -20.78 -0.11
N GLY A 70 5.54 -20.68 1.11
CA GLY A 70 5.49 -21.79 2.05
C GLY A 70 4.15 -22.51 2.17
N ALA A 71 3.10 -21.97 1.58
CA ALA A 71 1.76 -22.56 1.63
C ALA A 71 1.62 -23.78 0.69
N ARG A 72 0.74 -24.71 1.04
CA ARG A 72 0.38 -25.88 0.23
C ARG A 72 -1.14 -26.09 0.26
N GLY A 73 -1.62 -27.01 -0.56
CA GLY A 73 -3.03 -27.41 -0.55
C GLY A 73 -4.01 -26.24 -0.72
N ASN A 74 -5.09 -26.25 0.09
CA ASN A 74 -6.14 -25.23 0.02
C ASN A 74 -5.66 -23.86 0.50
N THR A 75 -4.74 -23.79 1.47
CA THR A 75 -4.12 -22.54 1.91
C THR A 75 -3.42 -21.83 0.76
N LEU A 76 -2.66 -22.56 -0.07
CA LEU A 76 -2.03 -22.02 -1.28
C LEU A 76 -3.07 -21.54 -2.28
N ALA A 77 -4.11 -22.35 -2.54
CA ALA A 77 -5.17 -22.01 -3.49
C ALA A 77 -5.92 -20.72 -3.11
N GLN A 78 -6.18 -20.50 -1.82
CA GLN A 78 -6.80 -19.28 -1.31
C GLN A 78 -5.90 -18.05 -1.52
N LEU A 79 -4.60 -18.17 -1.23
CA LEU A 79 -3.64 -17.09 -1.45
C LEU A 79 -3.48 -16.75 -2.94
N GLU A 80 -3.41 -17.78 -3.81
CA GLU A 80 -3.38 -17.60 -5.27
C GLU A 80 -4.65 -16.93 -5.78
N GLY A 81 -5.82 -17.37 -5.31
CA GLY A 81 -7.10 -16.79 -5.70
C GLY A 81 -7.21 -15.31 -5.33
N THR A 82 -6.70 -14.94 -4.17
CA THR A 82 -6.74 -13.56 -3.65
C THR A 82 -5.76 -12.65 -4.38
N LEU A 83 -4.53 -13.09 -4.63
CA LEU A 83 -3.51 -12.32 -5.35
C LEU A 83 -3.72 -12.37 -6.87
N GLY A 84 -4.29 -13.46 -7.39
CA GLY A 84 -4.48 -13.71 -8.81
C GLY A 84 -3.24 -14.28 -9.52
N TYR A 85 -2.17 -14.57 -8.80
CA TYR A 85 -0.93 -15.12 -9.36
C TYR A 85 -0.24 -16.09 -8.38
N ASN A 86 0.62 -16.96 -8.94
CA ASN A 86 1.45 -17.87 -8.16
C ASN A 86 2.89 -17.35 -8.11
N VAL A 87 3.42 -17.11 -6.91
CA VAL A 87 4.81 -16.64 -6.71
C VAL A 87 5.85 -17.71 -7.00
N ASN A 88 5.48 -18.98 -7.12
CA ASN A 88 6.38 -20.05 -7.54
C ASN A 88 6.63 -20.05 -9.06
N ASP A 89 5.87 -19.25 -9.83
CA ASP A 89 6.17 -18.99 -11.24
C ASP A 89 7.41 -18.09 -11.37
N ALA A 90 8.42 -18.56 -12.10
CA ALA A 90 9.67 -17.85 -12.28
C ALA A 90 9.49 -16.47 -12.93
N HIS A 91 8.51 -16.31 -13.84
CA HIS A 91 8.22 -15.02 -14.47
C HIS A 91 7.60 -14.02 -13.48
N VAL A 92 6.77 -14.50 -12.55
CA VAL A 92 6.19 -13.69 -11.48
C VAL A 92 7.29 -13.26 -10.50
N GLN A 93 8.19 -14.17 -10.09
CA GLN A 93 9.33 -13.86 -9.22
C GLN A 93 10.23 -12.79 -9.84
N ASP A 94 10.59 -12.94 -11.11
CA ASP A 94 11.38 -11.97 -11.86
C ASP A 94 10.70 -10.59 -11.89
N PHE A 95 9.40 -10.55 -12.18
CA PHE A 95 8.62 -9.31 -12.19
C PHE A 95 8.62 -8.62 -10.84
N LEU A 96 8.36 -9.35 -9.76
CA LEU A 96 8.29 -8.81 -8.40
C LEU A 96 9.66 -8.31 -7.92
N SER A 97 10.73 -9.06 -8.20
CA SER A 97 12.10 -8.67 -7.87
C SER A 97 12.53 -7.38 -8.60
N HIS A 98 12.24 -7.28 -9.88
CA HIS A 98 12.51 -6.07 -10.67
C HIS A 98 11.69 -4.87 -10.19
N SER A 99 10.43 -5.09 -9.82
CA SER A 99 9.56 -4.03 -9.29
C SER A 99 10.09 -3.46 -7.98
N GLN A 100 10.59 -4.31 -7.08
CA GLN A 100 11.20 -3.89 -5.81
C GLN A 100 12.52 -3.15 -6.02
N ALA A 101 13.40 -3.66 -6.91
CA ALA A 101 14.66 -3.01 -7.25
C ALA A 101 14.42 -1.59 -7.80
N ASN A 102 13.43 -1.43 -8.67
CA ASN A 102 13.04 -0.14 -9.23
C ASN A 102 12.51 0.84 -8.16
N MET A 103 11.81 0.36 -7.14
CA MET A 103 11.35 1.20 -6.03
C MET A 103 12.53 1.68 -5.15
N LYS A 104 13.52 0.82 -4.90
CA LYS A 104 14.71 1.16 -4.11
C LYS A 104 15.64 2.17 -4.83
N ASN A 105 15.80 2.04 -6.14
CA ASN A 105 16.75 2.85 -6.92
C ASN A 105 16.26 4.28 -7.25
N ASN A 106 14.99 4.60 -7.05
CA ASN A 106 14.40 5.90 -7.40
C ASN A 106 14.36 6.91 -6.23
N SER A 107 15.31 6.84 -5.31
CA SER A 107 15.28 7.57 -4.03
C SER A 107 15.66 9.05 -4.06
N GLN A 108 15.77 9.72 -5.22
CA GLN A 108 16.03 11.17 -5.24
C GLN A 108 14.84 11.94 -4.66
N GLY A 109 15.00 12.46 -3.42
CA GLY A 109 14.00 13.27 -2.74
C GLY A 109 12.76 12.50 -2.26
N MET A 110 12.79 11.17 -2.24
CA MET A 110 11.73 10.34 -1.71
C MET A 110 12.26 9.43 -0.61
N TRP A 111 11.56 9.41 0.51
CA TRP A 111 11.79 8.47 1.59
C TRP A 111 10.62 7.48 1.63
N LEU A 112 10.87 6.28 1.14
CA LEU A 112 9.96 5.15 1.24
C LEU A 112 10.67 4.08 2.05
N GLN A 113 10.12 3.78 3.19
CA GLN A 113 10.62 2.76 4.08
C GLN A 113 9.57 1.67 4.19
N GLN A 114 9.96 0.45 3.88
CA GLN A 114 9.10 -0.72 3.99
C GLN A 114 9.88 -1.83 4.68
N THR A 115 9.29 -2.41 5.72
CA THR A 115 9.80 -3.60 6.39
C THR A 115 8.71 -4.65 6.45
N CYS A 116 9.12 -5.90 6.25
CA CYS A 116 8.30 -7.07 6.50
C CYS A 116 9.07 -7.97 7.45
N THR A 117 8.50 -8.31 8.59
CA THR A 117 9.10 -9.20 9.57
C THR A 117 8.18 -10.39 9.80
N LEU A 118 8.75 -11.59 9.66
CA LEU A 118 8.09 -12.83 9.95
C LEU A 118 8.55 -13.32 11.33
N PHE A 119 7.67 -13.26 12.31
CA PHE A 119 7.90 -13.83 13.63
C PHE A 119 7.47 -15.29 13.64
N ILE A 120 8.37 -16.19 14.06
CA ILE A 120 8.11 -17.61 14.10
C ILE A 120 8.37 -18.13 15.52
N GLN A 121 7.48 -19.00 16.00
CA GLN A 121 7.60 -19.63 17.31
C GLN A 121 8.99 -20.23 17.50
N SER A 122 9.62 -19.94 18.65
CA SER A 122 10.92 -20.51 19.02
C SER A 122 10.86 -22.03 19.08
N GLY A 123 11.89 -22.69 18.53
CA GLY A 123 11.96 -24.17 18.45
C GLY A 123 11.56 -24.73 17.10
N VAL A 124 10.77 -24.04 16.30
CA VAL A 124 10.35 -24.49 14.96
C VAL A 124 11.54 -24.62 14.03
N GLN A 125 11.64 -25.76 13.34
CA GLN A 125 12.66 -26.01 12.32
C GLN A 125 12.17 -25.49 10.97
N LEU A 126 12.85 -24.47 10.42
CA LEU A 126 12.53 -23.90 9.10
C LEU A 126 13.23 -24.68 8.00
N LEU A 127 12.53 -24.88 6.89
CA LEU A 127 13.13 -25.47 5.70
C LEU A 127 14.16 -24.49 5.09
N PRO A 128 15.40 -24.95 4.77
CA PRO A 128 16.46 -24.10 4.22
C PRO A 128 16.05 -23.37 2.95
N GLY A 129 15.29 -24.03 2.06
CA GLY A 129 14.79 -23.41 0.83
C GLY A 129 13.87 -22.21 1.07
N PHE A 130 13.02 -22.27 2.09
CA PHE A 130 12.16 -21.16 2.45
C PHE A 130 12.96 -19.97 2.99
N THR A 131 13.91 -20.19 3.90
CA THR A 131 14.72 -19.11 4.48
C THR A 131 15.56 -18.39 3.44
N GLN A 132 16.11 -19.11 2.47
CA GLN A 132 16.85 -18.53 1.36
C GLN A 132 15.94 -17.64 0.50
N LEU A 133 14.81 -18.14 0.02
CA LEU A 133 13.86 -17.39 -0.81
C LEU A 133 13.30 -16.18 -0.08
N ALA A 134 12.95 -16.29 1.19
CA ALA A 134 12.43 -15.18 1.98
C ALA A 134 13.45 -14.05 2.12
N SER A 135 14.72 -14.35 2.32
CA SER A 135 15.78 -13.33 2.43
C SER A 135 16.11 -12.69 1.09
N GLU A 136 16.19 -13.46 0.01
CA GLU A 136 16.57 -12.97 -1.30
C GLU A 136 15.46 -12.13 -1.94
N TRP A 137 14.23 -12.58 -1.80
CA TRP A 137 13.11 -12.06 -2.58
C TRP A 137 12.33 -10.94 -1.89
N ALA A 138 12.03 -11.07 -0.59
CA ALA A 138 11.14 -10.14 0.10
C ALA A 138 11.88 -9.13 0.99
N ASN A 139 13.20 -9.17 1.09
CA ASN A 139 13.97 -8.40 2.09
C ASN A 139 13.34 -8.55 3.48
N THR A 140 12.85 -9.76 3.78
CA THR A 140 12.11 -10.08 4.99
C THR A 140 13.09 -10.52 6.06
N SER A 141 12.95 -9.95 7.25
CA SER A 141 13.64 -10.47 8.44
C SER A 141 12.78 -11.58 9.06
N VAL A 142 13.43 -12.72 9.34
CA VAL A 142 12.80 -13.81 10.08
C VAL A 142 13.32 -13.76 11.50
N VAL A 143 12.41 -13.56 12.46
CA VAL A 143 12.73 -13.44 13.88
C VAL A 143 12.08 -14.57 14.66
N ARG A 144 12.86 -15.23 15.53
CA ARG A 144 12.31 -16.23 16.45
C ARG A 144 11.73 -15.56 17.66
N ALA A 145 10.49 -15.88 17.99
CA ALA A 145 9.74 -15.29 19.10
C ALA A 145 9.13 -16.37 19.99
N ASN A 146 9.02 -16.09 21.28
CA ASN A 146 8.29 -16.92 22.21
C ASN A 146 6.89 -16.33 22.45
N PHE A 147 5.90 -16.83 21.75
CA PHE A 147 4.52 -16.33 21.86
C PHE A 147 3.88 -16.64 23.22
N SER A 148 4.41 -17.60 23.99
CA SER A 148 3.91 -17.93 25.34
C SER A 148 4.37 -16.95 26.41
N GLN A 149 5.44 -16.19 26.17
CA GLN A 149 6.02 -15.24 27.13
C GLN A 149 6.47 -13.95 26.39
N PRO A 150 5.56 -13.07 26.01
CA PRO A 150 5.88 -11.90 25.18
C PRO A 150 6.84 -10.91 25.85
N ASN A 151 6.97 -10.92 27.18
CA ASN A 151 7.82 -9.99 27.94
C ASN A 151 9.28 -10.46 28.12
N GLN A 152 9.67 -11.66 27.68
CA GLN A 152 11.03 -12.20 27.89
C GLN A 152 11.95 -12.17 26.68
N THR A 153 11.53 -11.66 25.54
CA THR A 153 12.33 -11.61 24.32
C THR A 153 13.40 -10.53 24.28
N HIS A 154 13.68 -9.86 25.41
CA HIS A 154 14.73 -8.84 25.52
C HIS A 154 16.18 -9.38 25.67
N SER A 155 16.40 -10.68 25.65
CA SER A 155 17.75 -11.25 25.74
C SER A 155 18.24 -11.81 24.40
N GLN A 156 18.91 -10.98 23.67
CA GLN A 156 19.69 -11.02 22.42
C GLN A 156 18.96 -10.50 21.18
N PRO A 157 19.38 -9.33 20.70
CA PRO A 157 20.25 -9.34 19.53
C PRO A 157 21.34 -8.25 19.58
N GLU A 158 22.55 -8.62 19.51
CA GLU A 158 23.55 -7.78 18.91
C GLU A 158 23.17 -7.55 17.44
N ARG A 159 22.86 -6.26 17.09
CA ARG A 159 22.63 -5.73 15.73
C ARG A 159 21.24 -5.86 15.09
N ALA A 160 20.19 -5.53 15.81
CA ALA A 160 18.93 -5.19 15.17
C ALA A 160 18.55 -3.75 15.52
N GLY A 161 18.44 -2.89 14.49
CA GLY A 161 18.20 -1.46 14.68
C GLY A 161 16.79 -1.14 15.20
N HIS A 162 16.54 0.11 15.55
CA HIS A 162 15.33 0.72 16.11
C HIS A 162 13.97 0.25 15.52
N GLN A 163 13.97 -0.35 14.32
CA GLN A 163 12.79 -0.82 13.60
C GLN A 163 12.24 -2.16 14.06
N GLN A 164 13.07 -3.04 14.63
CA GLN A 164 12.59 -4.32 15.16
C GLN A 164 11.84 -4.12 16.48
N ASP A 165 12.18 -3.11 17.25
CA ASP A 165 11.49 -2.75 18.50
C ASP A 165 10.03 -2.32 18.23
N GLU A 166 9.77 -1.48 17.19
CA GLU A 166 8.41 -1.06 16.84
C GLU A 166 7.53 -2.25 16.41
N SER A 167 8.09 -3.17 15.61
CA SER A 167 7.37 -4.37 15.16
C SER A 167 7.02 -5.31 16.32
N TRP A 168 7.88 -5.40 17.32
CA TRP A 168 7.64 -6.20 18.53
C TRP A 168 6.55 -5.61 19.41
N HIS A 169 6.50 -4.28 19.57
CA HIS A 169 5.46 -3.60 20.35
C HIS A 169 4.06 -3.80 19.74
N LEU A 170 3.95 -3.89 18.42
CA LEU A 170 2.69 -4.22 17.75
C LEU A 170 2.22 -5.63 18.09
N LEU A 171 3.14 -6.60 18.08
CA LEU A 171 2.85 -7.99 18.42
C LEU A 171 2.49 -8.15 19.90
N ALA A 172 3.27 -7.54 20.81
CA ALA A 172 3.07 -7.63 22.26
C ALA A 172 1.75 -7.00 22.71
N GLY A 173 1.32 -5.90 22.07
CA GLY A 173 0.04 -5.24 22.37
C GLY A 173 -1.19 -6.07 22.03
N SER A 174 -1.11 -6.91 20.98
CA SER A 174 -2.20 -7.81 20.60
C SER A 174 -2.34 -9.02 21.53
N VAL A 175 -1.23 -9.64 21.90
CA VAL A 175 -1.24 -10.83 22.80
C VAL A 175 -1.80 -10.49 24.19
N SER A 176 -1.65 -9.26 24.66
CA SER A 176 -2.19 -8.83 25.98
C SER A 176 -3.70 -8.55 25.95
N GLY A 177 -4.30 -8.28 24.79
CA GLY A 177 -5.72 -7.98 24.63
C GLY A 177 -6.66 -9.20 24.58
N GLU A 178 -6.16 -10.36 24.17
CA GLU A 178 -6.97 -11.59 24.00
C GLU A 178 -7.16 -12.43 25.28
N LEU A 179 -6.48 -12.10 26.38
CA LEU A 179 -6.57 -12.86 27.65
C LEU A 179 -7.82 -12.58 28.50
N SER A 180 -8.75 -11.76 28.03
CA SER A 180 -9.98 -11.41 28.77
C SER A 180 -11.29 -12.01 28.22
N GLY A 181 -11.23 -13.01 27.36
CA GLY A 181 -12.40 -13.66 26.72
C GLY A 181 -12.90 -14.92 27.45
N SER A 182 -14.21 -15.11 27.39
CA SER A 182 -15.04 -16.14 28.01
C SER A 182 -14.55 -17.60 27.93
N GLY A 183 -15.01 -18.46 28.85
CA GLY A 183 -14.52 -19.83 29.10
C GLY A 183 -14.53 -20.81 27.88
N GLU A 184 -15.28 -20.54 26.80
CA GLU A 184 -15.23 -21.34 25.55
C GLU A 184 -13.95 -21.09 24.75
N ALA A 185 -13.48 -19.84 24.70
CA ALA A 185 -12.20 -19.47 24.09
C ALA A 185 -10.99 -20.12 24.82
N GLN A 186 -11.12 -20.33 26.15
CA GLN A 186 -10.09 -21.03 26.92
C GLN A 186 -10.05 -22.53 26.64
N ALA A 187 -11.17 -23.17 26.36
CA ALA A 187 -11.23 -24.57 26.01
C ALA A 187 -10.66 -24.83 24.60
N GLU A 188 -10.93 -23.98 23.63
CA GLU A 188 -10.30 -24.03 22.31
C GLU A 188 -8.79 -23.73 22.39
N ALA A 189 -8.36 -22.73 23.16
CA ALA A 189 -6.94 -22.41 23.38
C ALA A 189 -6.14 -23.59 23.99
N LEU A 190 -6.76 -24.42 24.83
CA LEU A 190 -6.14 -25.62 25.41
C LEU A 190 -5.94 -26.74 24.37
N TRP A 191 -6.82 -26.85 23.37
CA TRP A 191 -6.69 -27.87 22.31
C TRP A 191 -5.71 -27.45 21.21
N TRP A 192 -5.64 -26.14 20.88
CA TRP A 192 -4.80 -25.60 19.83
C TRP A 192 -3.45 -25.07 20.32
N GLY A 193 -3.24 -24.98 21.66
CA GLY A 193 -2.05 -24.42 22.31
C GLY A 193 -0.73 -25.15 22.05
N HIS A 194 -0.70 -26.16 21.20
CA HIS A 194 0.49 -26.94 20.85
C HIS A 194 0.98 -26.74 19.41
N ARG A 195 0.23 -26.02 18.55
CA ARG A 195 0.70 -25.75 17.20
C ARG A 195 1.56 -24.49 17.16
N PRO A 196 2.74 -24.55 16.56
CA PRO A 196 3.60 -23.40 16.45
C PRO A 196 2.97 -22.30 15.58
N GLN A 197 3.17 -21.08 16.02
CA GLN A 197 2.53 -19.87 15.47
C GLN A 197 3.50 -19.07 14.61
N VAL A 198 2.93 -18.37 13.63
CA VAL A 198 3.62 -17.39 12.80
C VAL A 198 2.84 -16.08 12.87
N ALA A 199 3.53 -14.96 13.10
CA ALA A 199 2.95 -13.65 12.98
C ALA A 199 3.70 -12.82 11.93
N LEU A 200 2.94 -12.07 11.13
CA LEU A 200 3.48 -11.14 10.16
C LEU A 200 3.35 -9.71 10.68
N VAL A 201 4.44 -8.95 10.60
CA VAL A 201 4.41 -7.52 10.89
C VAL A 201 4.99 -6.77 9.68
N ASN A 202 4.16 -5.93 9.11
CA ASN A 202 4.49 -5.15 7.94
C ASN A 202 4.32 -3.67 8.25
N THR A 203 5.41 -2.91 8.17
CA THR A 203 5.38 -1.46 8.35
C THR A 203 5.83 -0.77 7.07
N VAL A 204 5.11 0.29 6.72
CA VAL A 204 5.45 1.10 5.56
C VAL A 204 5.21 2.57 5.84
N ALA A 205 6.19 3.41 5.48
CA ALA A 205 6.09 4.84 5.64
C ALA A 205 6.61 5.57 4.41
N PHE A 206 5.94 6.65 4.05
CA PHE A 206 6.28 7.46 2.89
C PHE A 206 6.30 8.95 3.20
N LYS A 207 7.35 9.61 2.71
CA LYS A 207 7.49 11.06 2.62
C LYS A 207 8.19 11.40 1.32
N GLY A 208 7.61 12.29 0.50
CA GLY A 208 8.13 12.62 -0.81
C GLY A 208 8.27 14.13 -1.02
N VAL A 209 9.25 14.52 -1.82
CA VAL A 209 9.44 15.90 -2.31
C VAL A 209 8.69 16.06 -3.63
N TRP A 210 7.90 17.10 -3.76
CA TRP A 210 7.16 17.38 -4.99
C TRP A 210 8.07 17.76 -6.15
N GLN A 211 7.73 17.37 -7.37
CA GLN A 211 8.41 17.86 -8.57
C GLN A 211 8.34 19.39 -8.69
N LYS A 212 7.22 19.98 -8.31
CA LYS A 212 7.04 21.38 -8.04
C LYS A 212 6.54 21.54 -6.62
N GLN A 213 7.32 22.19 -5.78
CA GLN A 213 7.01 22.37 -4.36
C GLN A 213 5.86 23.37 -4.15
N PHE A 214 5.09 23.12 -3.10
CA PHE A 214 4.22 24.15 -2.52
C PHE A 214 5.06 25.07 -1.66
N MET A 215 4.86 26.38 -1.73
CA MET A 215 5.58 27.31 -0.89
C MET A 215 4.85 27.50 0.44
N PHE A 216 5.55 27.39 1.56
CA PHE A 216 4.97 27.63 2.90
C PHE A 216 4.28 28.99 3.04
N THR A 217 4.84 30.02 2.39
CA THR A 217 4.24 31.36 2.36
C THR A 217 2.86 31.42 1.70
N ASN A 218 2.53 30.41 0.89
CA ASN A 218 1.27 30.31 0.19
C ASN A 218 0.27 29.39 0.89
N THR A 219 0.67 28.72 1.99
CA THR A 219 -0.24 27.91 2.80
C THR A 219 -1.08 28.83 3.69
N GLN A 220 -2.40 28.67 3.61
CA GLN A 220 -3.36 29.47 4.34
C GLN A 220 -4.36 28.57 5.07
N ASN A 221 -4.87 29.05 6.21
CA ASN A 221 -5.98 28.37 6.91
C ASN A 221 -7.28 28.65 6.15
N LEU A 222 -7.71 27.66 5.36
CA LEU A 222 -8.94 27.75 4.56
C LEU A 222 -10.00 26.75 5.05
N PRO A 223 -11.29 27.01 4.77
CA PRO A 223 -12.35 26.10 5.17
C PRO A 223 -12.27 24.77 4.41
N PHE A 224 -12.49 23.69 5.17
CA PHE A 224 -12.70 22.33 4.69
C PHE A 224 -14.04 21.84 5.26
N VAL A 225 -14.90 21.31 4.39
CA VAL A 225 -16.25 20.85 4.74
C VAL A 225 -16.19 19.35 5.01
N LEU A 226 -16.48 18.95 6.24
CA LEU A 226 -16.53 17.54 6.66
C LEU A 226 -17.78 16.84 6.08
N SER A 227 -17.81 15.51 6.19
CA SER A 227 -18.94 14.70 5.71
C SER A 227 -20.28 14.98 6.40
N ASP A 228 -20.24 15.45 7.64
CA ASP A 228 -21.42 15.88 8.43
C ASP A 228 -21.89 17.31 8.10
N GLY A 229 -21.18 18.01 7.21
CA GLY A 229 -21.46 19.40 6.83
C GLY A 229 -20.78 20.44 7.72
N ASN A 230 -20.12 20.05 8.80
CA ASN A 230 -19.34 20.96 9.62
C ASN A 230 -18.14 21.51 8.85
N VAL A 231 -17.76 22.75 9.16
CA VAL A 231 -16.66 23.44 8.48
C VAL A 231 -15.54 23.68 9.48
N ILE A 232 -14.36 23.15 9.15
CA ILE A 232 -13.14 23.36 9.91
C ILE A 232 -12.13 24.19 9.12
N LYS A 233 -11.18 24.82 9.79
CA LYS A 233 -10.05 25.51 9.13
C LYS A 233 -8.85 24.56 9.12
N VAL A 234 -8.27 24.35 7.93
CA VAL A 234 -7.10 23.48 7.73
C VAL A 234 -5.99 24.22 6.98
N ALA A 235 -4.75 23.83 7.22
CA ALA A 235 -3.61 24.35 6.48
C ALA A 235 -3.69 23.89 5.01
N MET A 236 -4.15 24.77 4.14
CA MET A 236 -4.36 24.54 2.72
C MET A 236 -3.15 25.07 1.94
N MET A 237 -2.39 24.17 1.36
CA MET A 237 -1.24 24.47 0.50
C MET A 237 -1.73 24.96 -0.86
N TYR A 238 -1.05 25.94 -1.45
CA TYR A 238 -1.38 26.48 -2.76
C TYR A 238 -0.18 26.45 -3.71
N GLN A 239 -0.43 26.06 -4.95
CA GLN A 239 0.47 26.29 -6.07
C GLN A 239 -0.29 26.47 -7.39
N ALA A 240 0.25 27.30 -8.29
CA ALA A 240 -0.14 27.32 -9.69
C ALA A 240 0.82 26.44 -10.49
N ALA A 241 0.35 25.37 -11.12
CA ALA A 241 1.19 24.41 -11.82
C ALA A 241 0.53 23.86 -13.09
N GLU A 242 1.35 23.35 -14.00
CA GLU A 242 0.89 22.47 -15.09
C GLU A 242 0.95 21.02 -14.60
N VAL A 243 -0.22 20.40 -14.52
CA VAL A 243 -0.44 19.07 -13.95
C VAL A 243 -1.31 18.22 -14.85
N SER A 244 -1.35 16.92 -14.61
CA SER A 244 -2.29 16.04 -15.30
C SER A 244 -3.63 16.07 -14.57
N PHE A 245 -4.69 16.40 -15.29
CA PHE A 245 -6.05 16.57 -14.77
C PHE A 245 -7.07 15.93 -15.70
N GLY A 246 -8.12 15.34 -15.14
CA GLY A 246 -9.23 14.77 -15.90
C GLY A 246 -10.54 14.78 -15.12
N GLN A 247 -11.64 14.73 -15.88
CA GLN A 247 -13.00 14.60 -15.36
C GLN A 247 -13.56 13.27 -15.82
N PHE A 248 -14.14 12.52 -14.90
CA PHE A 248 -14.62 11.17 -15.13
C PHE A 248 -16.03 11.00 -14.56
N ARG A 249 -16.64 9.87 -14.87
CA ARG A 249 -17.94 9.45 -14.32
C ARG A 249 -17.86 8.01 -13.82
N THR A 250 -18.59 7.73 -12.76
CA THR A 250 -18.83 6.37 -12.31
C THR A 250 -19.88 5.67 -13.18
N ALA A 251 -20.10 4.39 -12.96
CA ALA A 251 -21.17 3.65 -13.63
C ALA A 251 -22.57 4.23 -13.36
N SER A 252 -22.77 4.86 -12.20
CA SER A 252 -24.00 5.58 -11.85
C SER A 252 -24.03 7.04 -12.28
N GLU A 253 -23.19 7.44 -13.28
CA GLU A 253 -23.09 8.79 -13.83
C GLU A 253 -22.64 9.88 -12.83
N GLN A 254 -22.15 9.54 -11.66
CA GLN A 254 -21.59 10.48 -10.70
C GLN A 254 -20.28 11.06 -11.24
N ARG A 255 -20.18 12.38 -11.27
CA ARG A 255 -18.98 13.08 -11.76
C ARG A 255 -17.94 13.18 -10.66
N TYR A 256 -16.68 12.93 -11.04
CA TYR A 256 -15.52 13.16 -10.19
C TYR A 256 -14.34 13.68 -11.02
N THR A 257 -13.37 14.25 -10.34
CA THR A 257 -12.14 14.77 -10.95
C THR A 257 -10.94 14.03 -10.40
N VAL A 258 -9.94 13.84 -11.24
CA VAL A 258 -8.65 13.24 -10.87
C VAL A 258 -7.55 14.26 -11.19
N LEU A 259 -6.78 14.60 -10.17
CA LEU A 259 -5.58 15.43 -10.27
C LEU A 259 -4.36 14.53 -10.00
N GLN A 260 -3.33 14.62 -10.85
CA GLN A 260 -2.09 13.90 -10.66
C GLN A 260 -0.93 14.87 -10.43
N LEU A 261 -0.32 14.76 -9.25
CA LEU A 261 0.82 15.55 -8.80
C LEU A 261 2.08 14.67 -8.76
N PRO A 262 3.08 14.91 -9.62
CA PRO A 262 4.30 14.12 -9.61
C PRO A 262 5.23 14.53 -8.47
N TYR A 263 5.88 13.54 -7.86
CA TYR A 263 7.03 13.74 -6.98
C TYR A 263 8.33 13.94 -7.77
N LEU A 264 9.38 14.40 -7.11
CA LEU A 264 10.70 14.63 -7.69
C LEU A 264 11.21 13.36 -8.39
N GLY A 265 11.81 13.54 -9.56
CA GLY A 265 12.24 12.41 -10.41
C GLY A 265 11.12 11.73 -11.19
N ARG A 266 9.85 12.09 -10.96
CA ARG A 266 8.68 11.59 -11.71
C ARG A 266 8.55 10.07 -11.78
N SER A 267 9.05 9.37 -10.77
CA SER A 267 8.79 7.93 -10.63
C SER A 267 7.46 7.66 -9.92
N LEU A 268 7.12 8.50 -8.94
CA LEU A 268 5.86 8.43 -8.20
C LEU A 268 5.00 9.67 -8.44
N SER A 269 3.69 9.50 -8.27
CA SER A 269 2.71 10.58 -8.28
C SER A 269 1.62 10.34 -7.26
N LEU A 270 1.14 11.42 -6.63
CA LEU A 270 -0.10 11.43 -5.87
C LEU A 270 -1.25 11.74 -6.81
N GLN A 271 -2.21 10.84 -6.93
CA GLN A 271 -3.49 11.08 -7.58
C GLN A 271 -4.51 11.44 -6.51
N VAL A 272 -5.16 12.59 -6.67
CA VAL A 272 -6.23 13.05 -5.77
C VAL A 272 -7.55 12.95 -6.54
N VAL A 273 -8.48 12.20 -5.98
CA VAL A 273 -9.80 11.94 -6.58
C VAL A 273 -10.87 12.61 -5.76
N LEU A 274 -11.58 13.54 -6.38
CA LEU A 274 -12.51 14.41 -5.70
C LEU A 274 -13.89 14.32 -6.36
N PRO A 275 -14.98 13.99 -5.62
CA PRO A 275 -16.34 14.10 -6.14
C PRO A 275 -16.62 15.53 -6.65
N SER A 276 -17.18 15.67 -7.85
CA SER A 276 -17.41 17.02 -8.43
C SER A 276 -18.49 17.78 -7.66
N GLU A 277 -19.52 17.08 -7.20
CA GLU A 277 -20.61 17.66 -6.42
C GLU A 277 -20.33 17.55 -4.92
N ARG A 278 -20.52 18.67 -4.20
CA ARG A 278 -20.29 18.71 -2.74
C ARG A 278 -21.24 17.82 -1.93
N LYS A 279 -22.42 17.51 -2.49
CA LYS A 279 -23.43 16.66 -1.86
C LYS A 279 -23.19 15.16 -2.06
N THR A 280 -22.33 14.79 -3.01
CA THR A 280 -22.02 13.39 -3.27
C THR A 280 -21.09 12.86 -2.18
N PRO A 281 -21.52 11.87 -1.38
CA PRO A 281 -20.66 11.30 -0.35
C PRO A 281 -19.50 10.54 -1.01
N LEU A 282 -18.32 10.59 -0.39
CA LEU A 282 -17.13 9.91 -0.89
C LEU A 282 -17.33 8.39 -0.96
N SER A 283 -18.06 7.82 0.00
CA SER A 283 -18.40 6.39 0.05
C SER A 283 -19.09 5.87 -1.21
N SER A 284 -19.91 6.70 -1.85
CA SER A 284 -20.57 6.35 -3.12
C SER A 284 -19.56 6.19 -4.27
N LEU A 285 -18.49 6.96 -4.27
CA LEU A 285 -17.38 6.83 -5.23
C LEU A 285 -16.51 5.62 -4.89
N GLU A 286 -16.20 5.42 -3.61
CA GLU A 286 -15.37 4.30 -3.12
C GLU A 286 -15.97 2.94 -3.48
N ALA A 287 -17.27 2.77 -3.28
CA ALA A 287 -17.99 1.53 -3.58
C ALA A 287 -18.01 1.18 -5.10
N GLN A 288 -17.86 2.17 -5.96
CA GLN A 288 -17.91 1.99 -7.41
C GLN A 288 -16.53 1.93 -8.08
N LEU A 289 -15.43 1.99 -7.30
CA LEU A 289 -14.10 1.89 -7.86
C LEU A 289 -13.85 0.53 -8.49
N THR A 290 -13.26 0.54 -9.68
CA THR A 290 -12.86 -0.67 -10.42
C THR A 290 -11.47 -0.50 -11.04
N ALA A 291 -10.79 -1.60 -11.30
CA ALA A 291 -9.49 -1.59 -11.98
C ALA A 291 -9.58 -0.93 -13.37
N ARG A 292 -10.69 -1.14 -14.08
CA ARG A 292 -10.97 -0.53 -15.38
C ARG A 292 -11.07 1.01 -15.30
N GLN A 293 -11.68 1.54 -14.24
CA GLN A 293 -11.74 3.00 -14.04
C GLN A 293 -10.34 3.56 -13.78
N LEU A 294 -9.54 2.93 -12.91
CA LEU A 294 -8.17 3.38 -12.66
C LEU A 294 -7.31 3.33 -13.92
N ALA A 295 -7.45 2.30 -14.75
CA ALA A 295 -6.78 2.21 -16.03
C ALA A 295 -7.21 3.34 -17.01
N SER A 296 -8.49 3.74 -16.98
CA SER A 296 -9.00 4.81 -17.82
C SER A 296 -8.39 6.18 -17.50
N TRP A 297 -7.94 6.39 -16.24
CA TRP A 297 -7.29 7.66 -15.86
C TRP A 297 -5.98 7.87 -16.62
N ASP A 298 -5.20 6.80 -16.85
CA ASP A 298 -3.90 6.91 -17.52
C ASP A 298 -4.03 7.47 -18.94
N GLY A 299 -5.09 7.10 -19.67
CA GLY A 299 -5.41 7.65 -20.99
C GLY A 299 -6.23 8.93 -20.98
N GLY A 300 -6.96 9.21 -19.88
CA GLY A 300 -7.92 10.32 -19.78
C GLY A 300 -7.36 11.61 -19.20
N LEU A 301 -6.24 11.56 -18.47
CA LEU A 301 -5.61 12.74 -17.89
C LEU A 301 -4.93 13.59 -18.97
N ARG A 302 -5.09 14.91 -18.90
CA ARG A 302 -4.51 15.88 -19.83
C ARG A 302 -3.71 16.94 -19.07
N ARG A 303 -2.59 17.37 -19.63
CA ARG A 303 -1.80 18.49 -19.07
C ARG A 303 -2.60 19.78 -19.09
N THR A 304 -2.79 20.35 -17.91
CA THR A 304 -3.61 21.54 -17.68
C THR A 304 -2.91 22.46 -16.69
N LYS A 305 -2.84 23.75 -17.01
CA LYS A 305 -2.39 24.77 -16.07
C LYS A 305 -3.54 25.08 -15.11
N MET A 306 -3.29 24.89 -13.80
CA MET A 306 -4.33 24.99 -12.77
C MET A 306 -3.80 25.69 -11.52
N ASP A 307 -4.72 26.30 -10.79
CA ASP A 307 -4.54 26.72 -9.41
C ASP A 307 -4.98 25.55 -8.51
N ILE A 308 -4.05 25.06 -7.67
CA ILE A 308 -4.22 23.84 -6.88
C ILE A 308 -4.23 24.20 -5.40
N PHE A 309 -5.26 23.77 -4.70
CA PHE A 309 -5.41 23.85 -3.25
C PHE A 309 -5.53 22.43 -2.69
N LEU A 310 -4.54 22.00 -1.93
CA LEU A 310 -4.46 20.67 -1.30
C LEU A 310 -4.18 20.86 0.20
N PRO A 311 -4.96 20.25 1.12
CA PRO A 311 -4.67 20.33 2.53
C PRO A 311 -3.36 19.60 2.85
N ARG A 312 -2.60 20.14 3.81
CA ARG A 312 -1.52 19.41 4.46
C ARG A 312 -2.14 18.38 5.41
N PHE A 313 -1.66 17.14 5.36
CA PHE A 313 -2.14 16.06 6.23
C PHE A 313 -1.05 15.05 6.55
N LYS A 314 -1.21 14.39 7.68
CA LYS A 314 -0.41 13.25 8.11
C LYS A 314 -1.37 12.17 8.58
N MET A 315 -1.14 10.95 8.14
CA MET A 315 -2.01 9.82 8.46
C MET A 315 -1.18 8.62 8.89
N GLN A 316 -1.72 7.87 9.83
CA GLN A 316 -1.21 6.60 10.29
C GLN A 316 -2.39 5.69 10.59
N ASN A 317 -2.35 4.45 10.09
CA ASN A 317 -3.29 3.41 10.46
C ASN A 317 -2.54 2.14 10.84
N LYS A 318 -3.14 1.36 11.73
CA LYS A 318 -2.68 0.05 12.16
C LYS A 318 -3.84 -0.93 12.03
N PHE A 319 -3.64 -2.00 11.30
CA PHE A 319 -4.66 -3.03 11.08
C PHE A 319 -4.13 -4.40 11.51
N ASN A 320 -5.00 -5.20 12.12
CA ASN A 320 -4.80 -6.64 12.14
C ASN A 320 -5.57 -7.24 10.95
N LEU A 321 -4.82 -7.66 9.93
CA LEU A 321 -5.38 -8.20 8.70
C LEU A 321 -6.06 -9.57 8.89
N ARG A 322 -5.89 -10.21 10.05
CA ARG A 322 -6.62 -11.43 10.42
C ARG A 322 -8.14 -11.25 10.33
N SER A 323 -8.65 -10.07 10.66
CA SER A 323 -10.07 -9.74 10.53
C SER A 323 -10.51 -9.38 9.11
N VAL A 324 -9.58 -9.02 8.23
CA VAL A 324 -9.84 -8.48 6.89
C VAL A 324 -9.64 -9.54 5.80
N LEU A 325 -8.55 -10.32 5.88
CA LEU A 325 -8.16 -11.27 4.83
C LEU A 325 -9.14 -12.42 4.60
N PRO A 326 -9.88 -12.93 5.61
CA PRO A 326 -10.93 -13.93 5.37
C PRO A 326 -12.03 -13.42 4.43
N ALA A 327 -12.42 -12.16 4.49
CA ALA A 327 -13.39 -11.54 3.57
C ALA A 327 -12.86 -11.46 2.13
N LEU A 328 -11.54 -11.48 1.95
CA LEU A 328 -10.87 -11.54 0.65
C LEU A 328 -10.61 -12.97 0.15
N GLY A 329 -10.98 -13.99 0.94
CA GLY A 329 -10.84 -15.41 0.58
C GLY A 329 -9.68 -16.14 1.25
N VAL A 330 -8.89 -15.49 2.13
CA VAL A 330 -7.77 -16.10 2.86
C VAL A 330 -8.22 -16.41 4.29
N SER A 331 -8.83 -17.55 4.51
CA SER A 331 -9.30 -18.00 5.84
C SER A 331 -8.43 -19.09 6.45
N ASP A 332 -8.04 -20.09 5.66
CA ASP A 332 -7.33 -21.27 6.15
C ASP A 332 -5.98 -20.95 6.77
N ALA A 333 -5.29 -19.94 6.25
CA ALA A 333 -4.00 -19.50 6.79
C ALA A 333 -4.07 -19.15 8.29
N PHE A 334 -5.22 -18.67 8.76
CA PHE A 334 -5.47 -18.27 10.15
C PHE A 334 -6.15 -19.35 11.00
N ASN A 335 -6.51 -20.47 10.38
CA ASN A 335 -7.18 -21.57 11.07
C ASN A 335 -6.16 -22.66 11.43
N PRO A 336 -5.88 -22.91 12.73
CA PRO A 336 -4.92 -23.94 13.14
C PRO A 336 -5.24 -25.34 12.60
N ALA A 337 -6.53 -25.66 12.34
CA ALA A 337 -6.94 -26.96 11.85
C ALA A 337 -6.76 -27.14 10.34
N ALA A 338 -6.83 -26.04 9.57
CA ALA A 338 -6.88 -26.05 8.10
C ALA A 338 -5.59 -25.54 7.46
N ALA A 339 -4.79 -24.75 8.18
CA ALA A 339 -3.56 -24.16 7.65
C ALA A 339 -2.55 -25.23 7.22
N ASP A 340 -2.03 -25.07 5.99
CA ASP A 340 -0.97 -25.91 5.43
C ASP A 340 0.21 -25.03 4.98
N PHE A 341 1.20 -24.95 5.85
CA PHE A 341 2.49 -24.27 5.62
C PHE A 341 3.66 -25.25 5.65
N THR A 342 3.44 -26.47 5.15
CA THR A 342 4.48 -27.51 5.06
C THR A 342 5.67 -27.12 4.17
N GLY A 343 5.55 -26.05 3.39
CA GLY A 343 6.69 -25.45 2.68
C GLY A 343 7.53 -24.50 3.52
N ILE A 344 7.09 -24.13 4.73
CA ILE A 344 7.89 -23.35 5.71
C ILE A 344 8.58 -24.29 6.70
N SER A 345 7.83 -25.26 7.24
CA SER A 345 8.28 -26.21 8.24
C SER A 345 7.45 -27.50 8.15
N GLU A 346 8.03 -28.62 8.49
CA GLU A 346 7.31 -29.90 8.63
C GLU A 346 6.36 -29.91 9.84
N GLU A 347 6.58 -29.01 10.80
CA GLU A 347 5.67 -28.81 11.93
C GLU A 347 4.43 -28.02 11.45
N GLY A 348 3.24 -28.43 11.82
CA GLY A 348 2.00 -27.78 11.40
C GLY A 348 1.90 -26.32 11.88
N LEU A 349 2.26 -25.36 11.03
CA LEU A 349 2.22 -23.92 11.30
C LEU A 349 0.87 -23.31 10.92
N TYR A 350 0.48 -22.24 11.60
CA TYR A 350 -0.61 -21.34 11.19
C TYR A 350 -0.26 -19.87 11.48
N VAL A 351 -0.90 -18.95 10.80
CA VAL A 351 -0.73 -17.51 11.03
C VAL A 351 -1.65 -17.08 12.17
N SER A 352 -1.07 -16.66 13.30
CA SER A 352 -1.85 -16.12 14.41
C SER A 352 -2.35 -14.72 14.11
N ASP A 353 -1.47 -13.86 13.61
CA ASP A 353 -1.73 -12.46 13.36
C ASP A 353 -0.99 -11.94 12.14
N ALA A 354 -1.54 -10.91 11.51
CA ALA A 354 -0.93 -10.21 10.40
C ALA A 354 -1.13 -8.70 10.56
N PHE A 355 -0.12 -8.02 11.10
CA PHE A 355 -0.19 -6.58 11.36
C PHE A 355 0.30 -5.78 10.15
N HIS A 356 -0.44 -4.74 9.82
CA HIS A 356 -0.06 -3.77 8.81
C HIS A 356 -0.12 -2.36 9.41
N GLU A 357 1.03 -1.72 9.53
CA GLU A 357 1.14 -0.32 9.93
C GLU A 357 1.59 0.52 8.74
N VAL A 358 0.85 1.60 8.49
CA VAL A 358 1.10 2.47 7.34
C VAL A 358 1.08 3.92 7.75
N ARG A 359 2.07 4.69 7.27
CA ARG A 359 2.21 6.13 7.54
C ARG A 359 2.45 6.89 6.24
N ILE A 360 1.79 8.03 6.08
CA ILE A 360 2.06 8.99 5.00
C ILE A 360 2.08 10.41 5.53
N GLU A 361 2.99 11.22 5.01
CA GLU A 361 3.06 12.64 5.29
C GLU A 361 3.02 13.43 3.97
N VAL A 362 2.02 14.31 3.83
CA VAL A 362 1.83 15.18 2.68
C VAL A 362 1.97 16.63 3.14
N THR A 363 3.10 17.25 2.79
CA THR A 363 3.49 18.61 3.18
C THR A 363 3.95 19.42 1.98
N GLU A 364 4.32 20.67 2.20
CA GLU A 364 4.68 21.62 1.15
C GLU A 364 5.91 21.18 0.33
N ASP A 365 6.92 20.65 0.95
CA ASP A 365 8.19 20.37 0.27
C ASP A 365 8.93 19.11 0.69
N GLY A 366 8.55 18.42 1.73
CA GLY A 366 9.29 17.24 2.22
C GLY A 366 10.70 17.52 2.77
N THR A 367 11.32 18.69 2.56
CA THR A 367 12.58 19.14 3.16
C THR A 367 12.61 20.66 3.35
N LYS A 368 13.15 21.10 4.48
CA LYS A 368 13.34 22.51 4.80
C LYS A 368 14.28 23.15 3.78
N ALA A 369 13.77 23.83 2.77
CA ALA A 369 14.55 24.68 1.90
C ALA A 369 14.17 26.15 2.08
N ALA A 370 15.18 26.98 2.04
CA ALA A 370 15.27 28.39 2.37
C ALA A 370 14.05 29.26 2.01
N ALA A 371 13.71 30.12 2.94
CA ALA A 371 12.76 31.23 2.78
C ALA A 371 13.14 32.13 1.62
N ALA A 372 12.38 32.07 0.53
CA ALA A 372 12.30 33.15 -0.43
C ALA A 372 10.96 33.86 -0.19
N THR A 373 11.00 35.08 0.28
CA THR A 373 9.83 35.95 0.48
C THR A 373 9.29 36.34 -0.89
N ALA A 374 8.31 35.58 -1.39
CA ALA A 374 7.54 35.95 -2.56
C ALA A 374 6.13 36.32 -2.13
N MET A 375 5.82 37.60 -2.15
CA MET A 375 4.46 38.10 -2.02
C MET A 375 3.65 37.64 -3.25
N VAL A 376 2.83 36.59 -3.10
CA VAL A 376 1.92 36.18 -4.16
C VAL A 376 0.72 37.13 -4.15
N LEU A 377 0.79 38.17 -4.99
CA LEU A 377 -0.39 38.80 -5.50
C LEU A 377 -1.23 37.72 -6.19
N LEU A 378 -2.38 37.36 -5.61
CA LEU A 378 -3.41 36.57 -6.28
C LEU A 378 -3.86 37.36 -7.54
N LYS A 379 -3.08 37.24 -8.61
CA LYS A 379 -3.55 37.63 -9.93
C LYS A 379 -4.83 36.83 -10.15
N ARG A 380 -5.91 37.50 -10.52
CA ARG A 380 -7.11 36.84 -11.07
C ARG A 380 -6.67 36.01 -12.27
N SER A 381 -6.22 34.78 -11.98
CA SER A 381 -5.88 33.80 -12.99
C SER A 381 -7.18 33.32 -13.63
N ARG A 382 -7.20 33.26 -14.96
CA ARG A 382 -8.28 32.58 -15.69
C ARG A 382 -8.08 31.05 -15.68
N ALA A 383 -7.10 30.56 -14.95
CA ALA A 383 -6.81 29.11 -14.83
C ALA A 383 -7.93 28.41 -14.06
N PRO A 384 -8.31 27.21 -14.45
CA PRO A 384 -9.22 26.38 -13.67
C PRO A 384 -8.62 26.09 -12.29
N VAL A 385 -9.50 25.94 -11.30
CA VAL A 385 -9.13 25.72 -9.90
C VAL A 385 -9.48 24.30 -9.50
N PHE A 386 -8.51 23.58 -8.92
CA PHE A 386 -8.74 22.34 -8.19
C PHE A 386 -8.61 22.63 -6.70
N LYS A 387 -9.65 22.37 -5.94
CA LYS A 387 -9.66 22.62 -4.49
C LYS A 387 -10.18 21.40 -3.74
N ALA A 388 -9.29 20.72 -3.04
CA ALA A 388 -9.62 19.61 -2.16
C ALA A 388 -10.10 20.15 -0.80
N ASP A 389 -11.29 20.75 -0.77
CA ASP A 389 -11.90 21.41 0.39
C ASP A 389 -13.03 20.59 1.05
N ARG A 390 -13.05 19.29 0.79
CA ARG A 390 -13.98 18.28 1.29
C ARG A 390 -13.36 16.90 1.21
N PRO A 391 -13.96 15.85 1.80
CA PRO A 391 -13.42 14.49 1.75
C PRO A 391 -13.04 14.05 0.34
N PHE A 392 -11.87 13.44 0.21
CA PHE A 392 -11.32 12.99 -1.05
C PHE A 392 -10.56 11.68 -0.89
N LEU A 393 -10.49 10.91 -1.97
CA LEU A 393 -9.65 9.73 -2.11
C LEU A 393 -8.29 10.13 -2.68
N PHE A 394 -7.24 9.42 -2.28
CA PHE A 394 -5.93 9.57 -2.89
C PHE A 394 -5.25 8.22 -3.14
N LEU A 395 -4.40 8.19 -4.17
CA LEU A 395 -3.55 7.06 -4.50
C LEU A 395 -2.12 7.55 -4.73
N LEU A 396 -1.15 6.91 -4.07
CA LEU A 396 0.25 7.05 -4.42
C LEU A 396 0.60 5.95 -5.40
N ARG A 397 0.93 6.32 -6.64
CA ARG A 397 1.19 5.37 -7.72
C ARG A 397 2.58 5.51 -8.31
N HIS A 398 3.16 4.39 -8.67
CA HIS A 398 4.35 4.37 -9.51
C HIS A 398 3.96 4.64 -10.97
N ILE A 399 4.52 5.69 -11.58
CA ILE A 399 4.05 6.20 -12.88
C ILE A 399 4.25 5.18 -14.01
N LYS A 400 5.39 4.50 -14.03
CA LYS A 400 5.72 3.55 -15.12
C LYS A 400 4.95 2.24 -15.01
N THR A 401 4.90 1.64 -13.82
CA THR A 401 4.27 0.33 -13.61
C THR A 401 2.78 0.43 -13.31
N GLY A 402 2.29 1.62 -12.89
CA GLY A 402 0.93 1.81 -12.42
C GLY A 402 0.64 1.18 -11.05
N SER A 403 1.64 0.60 -10.39
CA SER A 403 1.48 -0.02 -9.07
C SER A 403 0.98 0.98 -8.04
N ILE A 404 0.02 0.57 -7.22
CA ILE A 404 -0.57 1.39 -6.16
C ILE A 404 0.19 1.10 -4.86
N LEU A 405 1.09 2.03 -4.48
CA LEU A 405 1.88 1.92 -3.26
C LEU A 405 1.01 2.19 -2.02
N PHE A 406 0.21 3.24 -2.09
CA PHE A 406 -0.73 3.62 -1.03
C PHE A 406 -2.08 3.97 -1.65
N MET A 407 -3.12 3.66 -0.94
CA MET A 407 -4.49 4.05 -1.24
C MET A 407 -5.17 4.47 0.05
N GLY A 408 -5.89 5.60 0.03
CA GLY A 408 -6.50 6.12 1.23
C GLY A 408 -7.51 7.23 0.96
N ARG A 409 -8.20 7.62 2.03
CA ARG A 409 -9.13 8.76 2.04
C ARG A 409 -8.80 9.72 3.16
N VAL A 410 -8.98 10.99 2.88
CA VAL A 410 -8.91 12.07 3.87
C VAL A 410 -10.31 12.55 4.14
N MET A 411 -10.84 12.22 5.31
CA MET A 411 -12.15 12.70 5.80
C MET A 411 -11.99 13.97 6.59
N ASN A 412 -10.91 14.07 7.39
CA ASN A 412 -10.56 15.23 8.19
C ASN A 412 -9.03 15.45 8.17
N PRO A 413 -8.52 16.47 7.46
CA PRO A 413 -7.07 16.72 7.40
C PRO A 413 -6.45 17.20 8.71
N ALA A 414 -7.27 17.70 9.66
CA ALA A 414 -6.81 18.16 10.96
C ALA A 414 -6.64 17.01 11.97
N ASP A 415 -7.24 15.86 11.66
CA ASP A 415 -7.14 14.66 12.47
C ASP A 415 -5.78 13.99 12.20
N GLN A 416 -4.80 14.41 12.98
CA GLN A 416 -3.46 13.80 12.94
C GLN A 416 -3.53 12.59 13.88
N ALA A 417 -3.38 11.39 13.34
CA ALA A 417 -3.23 10.20 14.16
C ALA A 417 -2.11 10.43 15.18
N SER A 418 -2.49 10.39 16.44
CA SER A 418 -1.63 10.48 17.62
C SER A 418 -0.77 9.22 17.76
#